data_f20a7efca96c1dfe3df857e8fc90686f
#
_entry.id   f20a7efca96c1dfe3df857e8fc90686f
#
_cell.length_a   1.000
_cell.length_b   1.000
_cell.length_c   1.000
_cell.angle_alpha   90.00
_cell.angle_beta   90.00
_cell.angle_gamma   90.00
#
_symmetry.space_group_name_H-M   'P 1'
#
loop_
_entity.id
_entity.type
_entity.pdbx_description
1 polymer ?
#
loop_
_entity_poly.entity_id
_entity_poly.type
_entity_poly.pdbx_seq_one_letter_code
_entity_poly.pdbx_strand_id
1 'polypeptide(L)'
;SGLTQPPIPPGKTFVYEFVARRPGTFMYHPHADEMVQMAMGMMGFWVTHPKDAGFMRVDRDFVFLLNAYDIDPGSFTPKVNTMLDFNLWTWNSRAFPGIDPLVCRLGDKVRIRIGNLTMTNHPIHLHGHEFVVTGTDGGWTAPGSRWPEVTTDVAVGQMRAIEFEATDPGDWAFHCHKAHHTMNAM
;
A
#
# COMPACT_ATOMS: atom_id res chain seq x y z
N SER A 1 -0.38 -6.24 -20.29
CA SER A 1 0.16 -6.15 -21.65
C SER A 1 1.27 -7.17 -21.87
N GLY A 2 1.53 -7.52 -23.13
CA GLY A 2 2.54 -8.53 -23.48
C GLY A 2 2.06 -9.98 -23.46
N LEU A 3 0.90 -10.28 -22.87
CA LEU A 3 0.29 -11.62 -22.88
C LEU A 3 -1.03 -11.62 -23.66
N THR A 4 -2.05 -10.95 -23.12
CA THR A 4 -3.39 -10.92 -23.72
C THR A 4 -3.62 -9.75 -24.66
N GLN A 5 -2.71 -8.80 -24.69
CA GLN A 5 -2.65 -7.66 -25.60
C GLN A 5 -1.18 -7.32 -25.91
N PRO A 6 -0.88 -6.70 -27.05
CA PRO A 6 0.46 -6.19 -27.32
C PRO A 6 0.83 -5.04 -26.35
N PRO A 7 2.13 -4.79 -26.10
CA PRO A 7 2.58 -3.61 -25.39
C PRO A 7 2.04 -2.33 -26.02
N ILE A 8 1.80 -1.31 -25.20
CA ILE A 8 1.35 0.00 -25.68
C ILE A 8 2.59 0.83 -26.06
N PRO A 9 2.82 1.11 -27.35
CA PRO A 9 3.99 1.89 -27.77
C PRO A 9 3.95 3.33 -27.22
N PRO A 10 5.11 3.98 -27.05
CA PRO A 10 5.16 5.39 -26.67
C PRO A 10 4.28 6.28 -27.54
N GLY A 11 3.54 7.20 -26.92
CA GLY A 11 2.60 8.10 -27.61
C GLY A 11 1.30 7.46 -28.07
N LYS A 12 1.07 6.18 -27.75
CA LYS A 12 -0.19 5.49 -28.04
C LYS A 12 -1.04 5.35 -26.79
N THR A 13 -2.34 5.16 -27.01
CA THR A 13 -3.32 4.93 -25.94
C THR A 13 -4.00 3.58 -26.14
N PHE A 14 -4.25 2.88 -25.06
CA PHE A 14 -5.10 1.70 -25.02
C PHE A 14 -6.22 1.95 -23.99
N VAL A 15 -7.45 1.60 -24.35
CA VAL A 15 -8.61 1.77 -23.47
C VAL A 15 -8.95 0.42 -22.84
N TYR A 16 -8.95 0.39 -21.51
CA TYR A 16 -9.46 -0.73 -20.72
C TYR A 16 -10.90 -0.43 -20.32
N GLU A 17 -11.82 -1.31 -20.69
CA GLU A 17 -13.23 -1.20 -20.31
C GLU A 17 -13.65 -2.43 -19.52
N PHE A 18 -14.15 -2.24 -18.31
CA PHE A 18 -14.59 -3.33 -17.45
C PHE A 18 -15.59 -2.86 -16.39
N VAL A 19 -16.32 -3.80 -15.81
CA VAL A 19 -17.26 -3.53 -14.72
C VAL A 19 -16.58 -3.80 -13.38
N ALA A 20 -16.49 -2.78 -12.53
CA ALA A 20 -16.03 -2.94 -11.15
C ALA A 20 -17.10 -3.70 -10.34
N ARG A 21 -16.87 -5.00 -10.12
CA ARG A 21 -17.87 -5.90 -9.50
C ARG A 21 -17.68 -6.08 -8.00
N ARG A 22 -16.49 -5.78 -7.49
CA ARG A 22 -16.10 -6.11 -6.13
C ARG A 22 -15.50 -4.88 -5.45
N PRO A 23 -16.02 -4.44 -4.31
CA PRO A 23 -15.39 -3.38 -3.53
C PRO A 23 -14.09 -3.88 -2.89
N GLY A 24 -13.12 -3.01 -2.74
CA GLY A 24 -11.83 -3.36 -2.16
C GLY A 24 -10.72 -2.42 -2.58
N THR A 25 -9.53 -2.78 -2.19
CA THR A 25 -8.30 -2.09 -2.52
C THR A 25 -7.47 -2.99 -3.42
N PHE A 26 -7.14 -2.50 -4.60
CA PHE A 26 -6.41 -3.22 -5.63
C PHE A 26 -5.25 -2.35 -6.11
N MET A 27 -4.36 -2.94 -6.89
CA MET A 27 -3.25 -2.23 -7.50
C MET A 27 -3.33 -2.28 -9.02
N TYR A 28 -2.65 -1.36 -9.67
CA TYR A 28 -2.31 -1.47 -11.08
C TYR A 28 -0.80 -1.27 -11.26
N HIS A 29 -0.22 -2.05 -12.17
CA HIS A 29 1.19 -1.96 -12.54
C HIS A 29 1.39 -2.51 -13.96
N PRO A 30 2.52 -2.19 -14.64
CA PRO A 30 2.82 -2.72 -15.96
C PRO A 30 3.19 -4.21 -15.92
N HIS A 31 3.10 -4.86 -17.06
CA HIS A 31 3.65 -6.22 -17.30
C HIS A 31 4.67 -6.27 -18.44
N ALA A 32 4.81 -5.21 -19.23
CA ALA A 32 5.90 -5.07 -20.18
C ALA A 32 7.02 -4.28 -19.52
N ASP A 33 8.26 -4.75 -19.61
CA ASP A 33 9.43 -4.16 -18.90
C ASP A 33 9.11 -3.82 -17.45
N GLU A 34 8.45 -4.73 -16.75
CA GLU A 34 7.85 -4.52 -15.44
C GLU A 34 8.86 -3.97 -14.44
N MET A 35 10.05 -4.57 -14.38
CA MET A 35 11.11 -4.18 -13.48
C MET A 35 11.56 -2.73 -13.68
N VAL A 36 11.76 -2.32 -14.94
CA VAL A 36 12.13 -0.94 -15.29
C VAL A 36 11.01 0.03 -14.99
N GLN A 37 9.81 -0.27 -15.45
CA GLN A 37 8.68 0.64 -15.33
C GLN A 37 8.21 0.79 -13.86
N MET A 38 8.26 -0.27 -13.06
CA MET A 38 7.94 -0.18 -11.63
C MET A 38 9.01 0.59 -10.86
N ALA A 39 10.30 0.35 -11.14
CA ALA A 39 11.38 1.14 -10.56
C ALA A 39 11.25 2.64 -10.88
N MET A 40 10.71 2.98 -12.06
CA MET A 40 10.41 4.35 -12.47
C MET A 40 9.07 4.88 -11.93
N GLY A 41 8.36 4.11 -11.09
CA GLY A 41 7.16 4.55 -10.37
C GLY A 41 5.84 4.35 -11.12
N MET A 42 5.80 3.56 -12.20
CA MET A 42 4.55 3.29 -12.93
C MET A 42 3.71 2.24 -12.20
N MET A 43 3.07 2.64 -11.10
CA MET A 43 2.19 1.80 -10.30
C MET A 43 1.25 2.65 -9.46
N GLY A 44 0.16 2.07 -8.97
CA GLY A 44 -0.73 2.80 -8.08
C GLY A 44 -1.85 1.95 -7.51
N PHE A 45 -2.71 2.61 -6.75
CA PHE A 45 -3.92 2.03 -6.21
C PHE A 45 -5.09 2.11 -7.17
N TRP A 46 -5.92 1.08 -7.08
CA TRP A 46 -7.28 1.07 -7.58
C TRP A 46 -8.23 0.78 -6.42
N VAL A 47 -9.00 1.76 -5.99
CA VAL A 47 -9.98 1.61 -4.91
C VAL A 47 -11.38 1.59 -5.50
N THR A 48 -12.11 0.50 -5.25
CA THR A 48 -13.54 0.39 -5.58
C THR A 48 -14.35 0.52 -4.31
N HIS A 49 -15.15 1.58 -4.23
CA HIS A 49 -16.06 1.78 -3.10
C HIS A 49 -17.33 0.93 -3.28
N PRO A 50 -17.91 0.38 -2.20
CA PRO A 50 -19.19 -0.28 -2.26
C PRO A 50 -20.30 0.73 -2.61
N LYS A 51 -21.32 0.29 -3.35
CA LYS A 51 -22.50 1.11 -3.67
C LYS A 51 -23.25 1.54 -2.40
N ASP A 52 -23.32 0.64 -1.44
CA ASP A 52 -23.80 0.91 -0.08
C ASP A 52 -22.66 0.61 0.90
N ALA A 53 -22.21 1.65 1.59
CA ALA A 53 -21.11 1.52 2.54
C ALA A 53 -21.51 0.68 3.76
N GLY A 54 -22.77 0.80 4.25
CA GLY A 54 -23.24 0.02 5.39
C GLY A 54 -22.23 -0.08 6.53
N PHE A 55 -21.86 -1.29 6.90
CA PHE A 55 -20.87 -1.59 7.94
C PHE A 55 -19.41 -1.27 7.55
N MET A 56 -19.16 -0.97 6.28
CA MET A 56 -17.82 -0.58 5.78
C MET A 56 -17.55 0.92 5.91
N ARG A 57 -18.50 1.70 6.45
CA ARG A 57 -18.32 3.12 6.66
C ARG A 57 -17.27 3.39 7.73
N VAL A 58 -16.38 4.34 7.46
CA VAL A 58 -15.35 4.82 8.38
C VAL A 58 -15.30 6.34 8.36
N ASP A 59 -14.74 6.94 9.41
CA ASP A 59 -14.59 8.39 9.53
C ASP A 59 -13.32 8.89 8.85
N ARG A 60 -12.29 8.03 8.82
CA ARG A 60 -11.00 8.27 8.17
C ARG A 60 -10.60 7.07 7.31
N ASP A 61 -10.11 7.33 6.11
CA ASP A 61 -9.64 6.29 5.17
C ASP A 61 -8.30 6.74 4.56
N PHE A 62 -7.21 6.12 5.00
CA PHE A 62 -5.85 6.42 4.58
C PHE A 62 -5.33 5.34 3.63
N VAL A 63 -4.41 5.71 2.74
CA VAL A 63 -3.83 4.82 1.73
C VAL A 63 -2.33 4.94 1.74
N PHE A 64 -1.62 3.81 1.80
CA PHE A 64 -0.16 3.75 1.69
C PHE A 64 0.28 2.73 0.66
N LEU A 65 0.95 3.20 -0.38
CA LEU A 65 1.67 2.38 -1.34
C LEU A 65 3.13 2.30 -0.93
N LEU A 66 3.59 1.08 -0.68
CA LEU A 66 4.96 0.82 -0.28
C LEU A 66 5.83 0.69 -1.53
N ASN A 67 6.96 1.39 -1.54
CA ASN A 67 7.95 1.36 -2.61
C ASN A 67 9.35 1.18 -2.04
N ALA A 68 10.22 0.56 -2.84
CA ALA A 68 11.64 0.44 -2.55
C ALA A 68 12.46 0.86 -3.76
N TYR A 69 13.55 1.58 -3.52
CA TYR A 69 14.44 2.08 -4.55
C TYR A 69 15.90 1.82 -4.19
N ASP A 70 16.71 1.65 -5.20
CA ASP A 70 18.17 1.78 -5.09
C ASP A 70 18.59 3.04 -5.86
N ILE A 71 18.99 4.05 -5.11
CA ILE A 71 19.34 5.39 -5.65
C ILE A 71 20.72 5.78 -5.16
N ASP A 72 21.63 6.06 -6.08
CA ASP A 72 22.92 6.66 -5.70
C ASP A 72 22.73 8.10 -5.22
N PRO A 73 23.44 8.53 -4.16
CA PRO A 73 23.39 9.90 -3.69
C PRO A 73 23.68 10.91 -4.82
N GLY A 74 22.77 11.86 -4.99
CA GLY A 74 22.84 12.87 -6.06
C GLY A 74 22.31 12.41 -7.41
N SER A 75 21.86 11.17 -7.55
CA SER A 75 21.14 10.69 -8.73
C SER A 75 19.64 10.95 -8.61
N PHE A 76 18.98 11.18 -9.74
CA PHE A 76 17.51 11.33 -9.84
C PHE A 76 16.83 10.08 -10.41
N THR A 77 17.60 9.06 -10.78
CA THR A 77 17.10 7.86 -11.44
C THR A 77 17.48 6.64 -10.61
N PRO A 78 16.51 5.80 -10.22
CA PRO A 78 16.78 4.57 -9.51
C PRO A 78 17.49 3.55 -10.41
N LYS A 79 18.27 2.67 -9.81
CA LYS A 79 18.85 1.51 -10.49
C LYS A 79 17.77 0.49 -10.73
N VAL A 80 17.47 0.22 -11.99
CA VAL A 80 16.35 -0.65 -12.38
C VAL A 80 16.66 -2.16 -12.25
N ASN A 81 17.93 -2.53 -12.09
CA ASN A 81 18.35 -3.92 -12.01
C ASN A 81 18.45 -4.47 -10.57
N THR A 82 18.22 -3.62 -9.58
CA THR A 82 18.31 -4.02 -8.17
C THR A 82 17.12 -4.88 -7.80
N MET A 83 17.38 -6.04 -7.20
CA MET A 83 16.35 -7.00 -6.81
C MET A 83 16.15 -7.10 -5.29
N LEU A 84 17.20 -6.89 -4.50
CA LEU A 84 17.15 -7.08 -3.05
C LEU A 84 17.82 -5.94 -2.29
N ASP A 85 18.91 -5.38 -2.80
CA ASP A 85 19.77 -4.42 -2.10
C ASP A 85 19.29 -2.97 -2.26
N PHE A 86 18.01 -2.76 -1.93
CA PHE A 86 17.42 -1.42 -1.92
C PHE A 86 17.96 -0.60 -0.75
N ASN A 87 18.13 0.71 -0.99
CA ASN A 87 18.66 1.65 0.02
C ASN A 87 17.66 2.73 0.41
N LEU A 88 16.45 2.75 -0.19
CA LEU A 88 15.42 3.73 0.13
C LEU A 88 14.05 3.06 0.13
N TRP A 89 13.37 3.07 1.28
CA TRP A 89 12.00 2.60 1.45
C TRP A 89 11.07 3.78 1.67
N THR A 90 9.96 3.77 0.95
CA THR A 90 9.02 4.88 0.97
C THR A 90 7.59 4.43 1.16
N TRP A 91 6.78 5.30 1.72
CA TRP A 91 5.32 5.23 1.75
C TRP A 91 4.78 6.40 0.95
N ASN A 92 3.99 6.12 -0.11
CA ASN A 92 3.53 7.13 -1.05
C ASN A 92 4.67 8.00 -1.60
N SER A 93 5.81 7.38 -1.94
CA SER A 93 7.02 8.01 -2.47
C SER A 93 7.70 8.99 -1.51
N ARG A 94 7.43 8.91 -0.20
CA ARG A 94 8.08 9.71 0.84
C ARG A 94 8.73 8.81 1.89
N ALA A 95 9.88 9.22 2.38
CA ALA A 95 10.56 8.62 3.52
C ALA A 95 10.27 9.44 4.79
N PHE A 96 10.34 8.80 5.96
CA PHE A 96 10.28 9.51 7.24
C PHE A 96 11.43 10.54 7.34
N PRO A 97 11.19 11.77 7.83
CA PRO A 97 9.95 12.27 8.42
C PRO A 97 9.00 12.97 7.43
N GLY A 98 9.20 12.81 6.12
CA GLY A 98 8.39 13.46 5.09
C GLY A 98 7.03 12.79 4.81
N ILE A 99 6.69 11.71 5.54
CA ILE A 99 5.38 11.06 5.43
C ILE A 99 4.37 11.85 6.26
N ASP A 100 3.21 12.17 5.67
CA ASP A 100 2.17 12.92 6.36
C ASP A 100 1.60 12.12 7.56
N PRO A 101 1.39 12.74 8.73
CA PRO A 101 0.80 12.05 9.87
C PRO A 101 -0.66 11.68 9.61
N LEU A 102 -1.09 10.56 10.18
CA LEU A 102 -2.49 10.12 10.15
C LEU A 102 -3.26 10.82 11.27
N VAL A 103 -4.01 11.86 10.94
CA VAL A 103 -4.76 12.64 11.93
C VAL A 103 -6.19 12.14 12.01
N CYS A 104 -6.60 11.72 13.22
CA CYS A 104 -7.97 11.33 13.54
C CYS A 104 -8.41 11.93 14.88
N ARG A 105 -9.70 11.86 15.16
CA ARG A 105 -10.29 12.30 16.41
C ARG A 105 -10.53 11.09 17.33
N LEU A 106 -10.59 11.31 18.62
CA LEU A 106 -11.02 10.30 19.57
C LEU A 106 -12.42 9.78 19.19
N GLY A 107 -12.57 8.47 19.11
CA GLY A 107 -13.78 7.79 18.68
C GLY A 107 -13.94 7.64 17.15
N ASP A 108 -13.06 8.20 16.33
CA ASP A 108 -13.10 7.95 14.88
C ASP A 108 -12.86 6.48 14.58
N LYS A 109 -13.66 5.92 13.68
CA LYS A 109 -13.38 4.63 13.04
C LYS A 109 -12.42 4.89 11.88
N VAL A 110 -11.23 4.35 11.98
CA VAL A 110 -10.12 4.59 11.04
C VAL A 110 -9.87 3.36 10.19
N ARG A 111 -9.70 3.55 8.89
CA ARG A 111 -9.22 2.54 7.96
C ARG A 111 -7.87 2.96 7.41
N ILE A 112 -6.94 2.02 7.36
CA ILE A 112 -5.67 2.18 6.65
C ILE A 112 -5.60 1.09 5.58
N ARG A 113 -5.37 1.49 4.34
CA ARG A 113 -5.14 0.60 3.19
C ARG A 113 -3.67 0.59 2.86
N ILE A 114 -3.09 -0.59 2.77
CA ILE A 114 -1.67 -0.78 2.55
C ILE A 114 -1.48 -1.68 1.33
N GLY A 115 -0.68 -1.24 0.38
CA GLY A 115 -0.32 -2.02 -0.80
C GLY A 115 1.18 -2.19 -0.90
N ASN A 116 1.63 -3.41 -1.15
CA ASN A 116 3.05 -3.73 -1.26
C ASN A 116 3.41 -4.10 -2.70
N LEU A 117 4.09 -3.19 -3.37
CA LEU A 117 4.70 -3.40 -4.70
C LEU A 117 6.24 -3.37 -4.65
N THR A 118 6.81 -3.67 -3.47
CA THR A 118 8.25 -3.87 -3.31
C THR A 118 8.63 -5.33 -3.53
N MET A 119 9.91 -5.66 -3.41
CA MET A 119 10.43 -7.01 -3.59
C MET A 119 10.57 -7.79 -2.27
N THR A 120 10.07 -7.26 -1.15
CA THR A 120 10.10 -7.92 0.16
C THR A 120 8.78 -7.68 0.90
N ASN A 121 8.47 -8.54 1.88
CA ASN A 121 7.30 -8.35 2.73
C ASN A 121 7.51 -7.19 3.73
N HIS A 122 6.43 -6.63 4.19
CA HIS A 122 6.42 -5.56 5.19
C HIS A 122 5.45 -5.91 6.32
N PRO A 123 5.96 -6.32 7.50
CA PRO A 123 5.14 -6.43 8.71
C PRO A 123 4.81 -5.02 9.22
N ILE A 124 3.58 -4.61 9.07
CA ILE A 124 3.12 -3.25 9.42
C ILE A 124 2.50 -3.28 10.82
N HIS A 125 3.04 -2.47 11.72
CA HIS A 125 2.71 -2.43 13.13
C HIS A 125 2.13 -1.07 13.54
N LEU A 126 1.09 -1.13 14.37
CA LEU A 126 0.46 0.03 15.00
C LEU A 126 0.65 -0.04 16.52
N HIS A 127 1.17 1.05 17.08
CA HIS A 127 1.25 1.22 18.54
C HIS A 127 -0.09 1.69 19.13
N GLY A 128 -0.33 1.34 20.37
CA GLY A 128 -1.42 1.86 21.21
C GLY A 128 -2.82 1.36 20.86
N HIS A 129 -3.02 0.72 19.71
CA HIS A 129 -4.32 0.25 19.25
C HIS A 129 -4.21 -1.16 18.65
N GLU A 130 -5.20 -1.99 18.93
CA GLU A 130 -5.45 -3.21 18.20
C GLU A 130 -6.30 -2.88 16.96
N PHE A 131 -6.01 -3.48 15.85
CA PHE A 131 -6.82 -3.35 14.64
C PHE A 131 -7.37 -4.69 14.16
N VAL A 132 -8.38 -4.64 13.31
CA VAL A 132 -8.96 -5.80 12.66
C VAL A 132 -8.60 -5.76 11.17
N VAL A 133 -8.14 -6.88 10.61
CA VAL A 133 -7.93 -7.02 9.17
C VAL A 133 -9.28 -7.19 8.49
N THR A 134 -9.68 -6.16 7.73
CA THR A 134 -11.00 -6.08 7.10
C THR A 134 -10.99 -6.28 5.60
N GLY A 135 -9.82 -6.29 4.98
CA GLY A 135 -9.67 -6.51 3.55
C GLY A 135 -8.31 -7.08 3.16
N THR A 136 -8.32 -7.80 2.06
CA THR A 136 -7.14 -8.38 1.42
C THR A 136 -7.07 -7.94 -0.05
N ASP A 137 -6.07 -8.39 -0.79
CA ASP A 137 -5.98 -8.25 -2.26
C ASP A 137 -7.19 -8.84 -3.00
N GLY A 138 -7.94 -9.75 -2.37
CA GLY A 138 -9.20 -10.29 -2.89
C GLY A 138 -10.43 -9.41 -2.65
N GLY A 139 -10.29 -8.29 -1.96
CA GLY A 139 -11.37 -7.40 -1.56
C GLY A 139 -11.72 -7.52 -0.07
N TRP A 140 -12.96 -7.15 0.28
CA TRP A 140 -13.42 -7.19 1.67
C TRP A 140 -13.60 -8.60 2.19
N THR A 141 -13.13 -8.83 3.43
CA THR A 141 -13.39 -10.06 4.18
C THR A 141 -14.78 -10.01 4.82
N ALA A 142 -15.47 -11.16 4.84
CA ALA A 142 -16.73 -11.28 5.56
C ALA A 142 -16.52 -10.96 7.06
N PRO A 143 -17.48 -10.33 7.75
CA PRO A 143 -17.32 -9.97 9.17
C PRO A 143 -16.87 -11.12 10.06
N GLY A 144 -17.40 -12.31 9.87
CA GLY A 144 -17.02 -13.51 10.65
C GLY A 144 -15.64 -14.10 10.31
N SER A 145 -14.96 -13.57 9.29
CA SER A 145 -13.61 -13.99 8.87
C SER A 145 -12.54 -12.95 9.17
N ARG A 146 -12.87 -11.94 9.93
CA ARG A 146 -11.95 -10.88 10.36
C ARG A 146 -11.26 -11.31 11.64
N TRP A 147 -10.02 -10.90 11.79
CA TRP A 147 -9.22 -11.27 12.96
C TRP A 147 -8.44 -10.05 13.49
N PRO A 148 -8.22 -9.98 14.81
CA PRO A 148 -7.47 -8.89 15.43
C PRO A 148 -5.96 -9.11 15.27
N GLU A 149 -5.24 -8.01 15.09
CA GLU A 149 -3.77 -7.96 15.06
C GLU A 149 -3.29 -6.61 15.59
N VAL A 150 -2.02 -6.53 15.90
CA VAL A 150 -1.26 -5.28 16.10
C VAL A 150 -0.14 -5.15 15.08
N THR A 151 0.14 -6.25 14.38
CA THR A 151 1.12 -6.30 13.27
C THR A 151 0.57 -7.22 12.19
N THR A 152 0.39 -6.68 10.98
CA THR A 152 -0.05 -7.47 9.82
C THR A 152 1.04 -7.56 8.77
N ASP A 153 1.30 -8.76 8.28
CA ASP A 153 2.24 -8.92 7.16
C ASP A 153 1.57 -8.57 5.83
N VAL A 154 2.23 -7.70 5.08
CA VAL A 154 1.85 -7.36 3.70
C VAL A 154 2.91 -7.95 2.77
N ALA A 155 2.65 -9.12 2.25
CA ALA A 155 3.57 -9.79 1.34
C ALA A 155 3.67 -9.06 -0.01
N VAL A 156 4.70 -9.42 -0.79
CA VAL A 156 4.90 -8.87 -2.13
C VAL A 156 3.65 -9.09 -2.99
N GLY A 157 3.15 -8.03 -3.63
CA GLY A 157 1.95 -8.08 -4.46
C GLY A 157 0.64 -8.12 -3.69
N GLN A 158 0.66 -7.98 -2.36
CA GLN A 158 -0.55 -8.02 -1.54
C GLN A 158 -1.06 -6.65 -1.14
N MET A 159 -2.37 -6.61 -0.89
CA MET A 159 -3.07 -5.51 -0.27
C MET A 159 -3.62 -5.95 1.09
N ARG A 160 -3.63 -5.02 2.06
CA ARG A 160 -4.32 -5.16 3.34
C ARG A 160 -5.14 -3.92 3.63
N ALA A 161 -6.33 -4.12 4.14
CA ALA A 161 -7.10 -3.05 4.78
C ALA A 161 -7.26 -3.41 6.26
N ILE A 162 -6.87 -2.51 7.13
CA ILE A 162 -6.99 -2.64 8.58
C ILE A 162 -7.91 -1.56 9.11
N GLU A 163 -8.68 -1.86 10.14
CA GLU A 163 -9.59 -0.91 10.78
C GLU A 163 -9.43 -0.97 12.30
N PHE A 164 -9.47 0.19 12.94
CA PHE A 164 -9.49 0.34 14.39
C PHE A 164 -10.34 1.53 14.80
N GLU A 165 -10.71 1.60 16.05
CA GLU A 165 -11.32 2.78 16.68
C GLU A 165 -10.23 3.53 17.45
N ALA A 166 -10.16 4.85 17.28
CA ALA A 166 -9.20 5.70 17.96
C ALA A 166 -9.65 5.93 19.40
N THR A 167 -9.28 5.02 20.31
CA THR A 167 -9.73 5.01 21.71
C THR A 167 -8.84 5.80 22.66
N ASP A 168 -7.58 5.98 22.30
CA ASP A 168 -6.58 6.58 23.18
C ASP A 168 -5.95 7.81 22.50
N PRO A 169 -6.04 9.00 23.14
CA PRO A 169 -5.44 10.20 22.61
C PRO A 169 -3.91 10.17 22.76
N GLY A 170 -3.20 10.75 21.82
CA GLY A 170 -1.74 10.82 21.82
C GLY A 170 -1.15 10.66 20.43
N ASP A 171 0.17 10.56 20.37
CA ASP A 171 0.94 10.28 19.17
C ASP A 171 1.40 8.82 19.19
N TRP A 172 0.93 8.05 18.22
CA TRP A 172 1.19 6.62 18.13
C TRP A 172 2.01 6.30 16.89
N ALA A 173 3.07 5.51 17.06
CA ALA A 173 3.89 5.08 15.94
C ALA A 173 3.14 4.07 15.04
N PHE A 174 3.23 4.28 13.75
CA PHE A 174 2.75 3.35 12.71
C PHE A 174 3.90 3.10 11.73
N HIS A 175 4.43 1.88 11.69
CA HIS A 175 5.67 1.61 10.99
C HIS A 175 5.81 0.15 10.52
N CYS A 176 6.72 -0.08 9.56
CA CYS A 176 7.18 -1.43 9.24
C CYS A 176 8.05 -1.97 10.37
N HIS A 177 7.86 -3.22 10.80
CA HIS A 177 8.62 -3.82 11.90
C HIS A 177 9.98 -4.40 11.48
N LYS A 178 10.36 -4.29 10.22
CA LYS A 178 11.74 -4.53 9.79
C LYS A 178 12.58 -3.29 10.11
N ALA A 179 13.59 -3.44 10.95
CA ALA A 179 14.42 -2.32 11.43
C ALA A 179 15.04 -1.51 10.27
N HIS A 180 15.56 -2.18 9.25
CA HIS A 180 16.16 -1.52 8.08
C HIS A 180 15.16 -0.64 7.32
N HIS A 181 13.89 -1.05 7.22
CA HIS A 181 12.85 -0.26 6.56
C HIS A 181 12.45 0.96 7.41
N THR A 182 12.41 0.79 8.73
CA THR A 182 12.03 1.87 9.66
C THR A 182 13.10 2.94 9.73
N MET A 183 14.36 2.53 9.77
CA MET A 183 15.50 3.46 9.91
C MET A 183 15.92 4.09 8.57
N ASN A 184 15.50 3.51 7.45
CA ASN A 184 15.67 3.98 6.08
C ASN A 184 17.08 4.49 5.79
N ALA A 185 18.00 3.58 5.69
CA ALA A 185 19.42 3.83 5.47
C ALA A 185 20.16 4.45 6.68
N MET A 186 20.34 3.66 7.70
CA MET A 186 21.45 3.88 8.62
C MET A 186 22.71 3.24 8.09
#